data_9eb43224c341574cc5cb857a094467fd
#
_entry.id   9eb43224c341574cc5cb857a094467fd
#
_cell.length_a   1.000
_cell.length_b   1.000
_cell.length_c   1.000
_cell.angle_alpha   90.00
_cell.angle_beta   90.00
_cell.angle_gamma   90.00
#
_symmetry.space_group_name_H-M   'P 1'
#
loop_
_entity.id
_entity.type
_entity.pdbx_description
1 polymer ?
#
loop_
_entity_poly.entity_id
_entity_poly.type
_entity_poly.pdbx_seq_one_letter_code
_entity_poly.pdbx_strand_id
1 'polypeptide(L)'
;MKQIIDINSWNRKEHFYFFSKLDDPFWGITTTVDFTKIYLLSKELEKPFFLYSIHFLLKCINDIDAFKLRIEGENVVKYDKINISPTIGREDGTFGFAFFEYSTDFNIFMQNAEKEINRVKNSTGLSFSENTGRKDLIRYSALPWFAFSDMKHADSIRTGDSVPKISTGKLIQEKKKYNLPISISAHHG
;
A
#
# COMPACT_ATOMS: atom_id res chain seq x y z
N MET A 1 -8.22 2.32 16.02
CA MET A 1 -8.72 3.65 16.46
C MET A 1 -8.07 4.73 15.60
N LYS A 2 -8.52 5.98 15.68
CA LYS A 2 -7.89 7.12 15.01
C LYS A 2 -7.92 8.35 15.93
N GLN A 3 -6.94 9.22 15.78
CA GLN A 3 -6.81 10.48 16.51
C GLN A 3 -6.85 11.65 15.51
N ILE A 4 -7.59 12.70 15.83
CA ILE A 4 -7.58 13.96 15.07
C ILE A 4 -6.32 14.73 15.46
N ILE A 5 -5.60 15.21 14.46
CA ILE A 5 -4.43 16.07 14.65
C ILE A 5 -4.91 17.53 14.83
N ASP A 6 -4.47 18.18 15.87
CA ASP A 6 -4.66 19.62 16.01
C ASP A 6 -3.79 20.36 14.99
N ILE A 7 -4.40 20.79 13.89
CA ILE A 7 -3.72 21.48 12.79
C ILE A 7 -3.09 22.80 13.29
N ASN A 8 -3.68 23.47 14.30
CA ASN A 8 -3.19 24.76 14.75
C ASN A 8 -1.80 24.66 15.41
N SER A 9 -1.55 23.57 16.11
CA SER A 9 -0.25 23.29 16.75
C SER A 9 0.67 22.38 15.90
N TRP A 10 0.20 21.91 14.73
CA TRP A 10 0.96 21.00 13.89
C TRP A 10 2.06 21.73 13.10
N ASN A 11 3.27 21.25 13.17
CA ASN A 11 4.43 21.85 12.51
C ASN A 11 4.36 21.79 10.96
N ARG A 12 3.47 20.98 10.39
CA ARG A 12 3.22 20.90 8.93
C ARG A 12 2.00 21.70 8.46
N LYS A 13 1.38 22.50 9.32
CA LYS A 13 0.18 23.29 9.02
C LYS A 13 0.26 24.06 7.71
N GLU A 14 1.35 24.81 7.50
CA GLU A 14 1.56 25.62 6.29
C GLU A 14 1.66 24.73 5.03
N HIS A 15 2.41 23.61 5.12
CA HIS A 15 2.54 22.64 4.03
C HIS A 15 1.19 22.02 3.69
N PHE A 16 0.44 21.58 4.70
CA PHE A 16 -0.90 21.01 4.52
C PHE A 16 -1.82 21.98 3.78
N TYR A 17 -1.92 23.22 4.22
CA TYR A 17 -2.78 24.22 3.58
C TYR A 17 -2.33 24.62 2.19
N PHE A 18 -1.05 24.61 1.92
CA PHE A 18 -0.52 24.92 0.58
C PHE A 18 -0.82 23.77 -0.40
N PHE A 19 -0.36 22.57 -0.08
CA PHE A 19 -0.48 21.44 -1.00
C PHE A 19 -1.91 20.94 -1.16
N SER A 20 -2.77 21.07 -0.16
CA SER A 20 -4.18 20.68 -0.27
C SER A 20 -4.99 21.55 -1.26
N LYS A 21 -4.45 22.69 -1.70
CA LYS A 21 -5.07 23.57 -2.70
C LYS A 21 -4.65 23.26 -4.13
N LEU A 22 -3.66 22.41 -4.33
CA LEU A 22 -3.19 22.03 -5.66
C LEU A 22 -4.18 21.07 -6.32
N ASP A 23 -4.31 21.15 -7.64
CA ASP A 23 -5.12 20.23 -8.42
C ASP A 23 -4.61 18.78 -8.33
N ASP A 24 -3.28 18.61 -8.30
CA ASP A 24 -2.63 17.32 -8.04
C ASP A 24 -1.64 17.46 -6.87
N PRO A 25 -2.07 17.16 -5.64
CA PRO A 25 -1.22 17.25 -4.46
C PRO A 25 -0.35 16.02 -4.24
N PHE A 26 -0.43 15.02 -5.13
CA PHE A 26 0.37 13.79 -4.99
C PHE A 26 1.76 13.97 -5.59
N TRP A 27 2.73 13.45 -4.88
CA TRP A 27 4.08 13.28 -5.37
C TRP A 27 4.49 11.81 -5.29
N GLY A 28 5.47 11.42 -6.06
CA GLY A 28 5.91 10.03 -6.12
C GLY A 28 7.44 9.90 -6.14
N ILE A 29 7.90 8.76 -5.68
CA ILE A 29 9.27 8.31 -5.82
C ILE A 29 9.27 6.87 -6.29
N THR A 30 10.13 6.57 -7.27
CA THR A 30 10.42 5.21 -7.71
C THR A 30 11.88 4.90 -7.45
N THR A 31 12.13 3.75 -6.82
CA THR A 31 13.48 3.30 -6.47
C THR A 31 13.55 1.78 -6.50
N THR A 32 14.76 1.26 -6.41
CA THR A 32 15.01 -0.18 -6.30
C THR A 32 15.55 -0.49 -4.90
N VAL A 33 14.95 -1.46 -4.24
CA VAL A 33 15.30 -1.86 -2.86
C VAL A 33 15.85 -3.27 -2.85
N ASP A 34 16.93 -3.49 -2.09
CA ASP A 34 17.49 -4.83 -1.87
C ASP A 34 16.55 -5.67 -0.98
N PHE A 35 15.86 -6.60 -1.60
CA PHE A 35 14.94 -7.56 -0.97
C PHE A 35 15.55 -8.94 -0.74
N THR A 36 16.87 -9.07 -0.87
CA THR A 36 17.57 -10.36 -0.77
C THR A 36 17.21 -11.11 0.51
N LYS A 37 17.29 -10.44 1.66
CA LYS A 37 16.99 -11.08 2.95
C LYS A 37 15.53 -11.55 3.02
N ILE A 38 14.60 -10.72 2.56
CA ILE A 38 13.16 -11.04 2.59
C ILE A 38 12.84 -12.22 1.66
N TYR A 39 13.44 -12.21 0.47
CA TYR A 39 13.27 -13.30 -0.48
C TYR A 39 13.81 -14.63 0.06
N LEU A 40 15.06 -14.64 0.55
CA LEU A 40 15.67 -15.87 1.08
C LEU A 40 14.92 -16.41 2.29
N LEU A 41 14.51 -15.54 3.24
CA LEU A 41 13.69 -15.96 4.38
C LEU A 41 12.33 -16.51 3.95
N SER A 42 11.68 -15.94 2.94
CA SER A 42 10.42 -16.48 2.44
C SER A 42 10.58 -17.90 1.88
N LYS A 43 11.72 -18.19 1.25
CA LYS A 43 12.05 -19.54 0.75
C LYS A 43 12.39 -20.50 1.87
N GLU A 44 13.24 -20.09 2.81
CA GLU A 44 13.62 -20.89 3.99
C GLU A 44 12.40 -21.29 4.82
N LEU A 45 11.47 -20.35 5.02
CA LEU A 45 10.24 -20.56 5.79
C LEU A 45 9.09 -21.19 4.97
N GLU A 46 9.34 -21.50 3.69
CA GLU A 46 8.33 -22.04 2.77
C GLU A 46 7.05 -21.17 2.69
N LYS A 47 7.23 -19.83 2.72
CA LYS A 47 6.12 -18.88 2.67
C LYS A 47 6.00 -18.23 1.28
N PRO A 48 4.76 -17.96 0.80
CA PRO A 48 4.57 -17.23 -0.46
C PRO A 48 5.26 -15.88 -0.42
N PHE A 49 6.20 -15.62 -1.33
CA PHE A 49 6.98 -14.36 -1.38
C PHE A 49 6.06 -13.14 -1.43
N PHE A 50 4.98 -13.19 -2.21
CA PHE A 50 4.00 -12.10 -2.31
C PHE A 50 3.45 -11.71 -0.93
N LEU A 51 2.93 -12.66 -0.16
CA LEU A 51 2.35 -12.37 1.16
C LEU A 51 3.42 -11.99 2.18
N TYR A 52 4.59 -12.65 2.12
CA TYR A 52 5.69 -12.35 3.03
C TYR A 52 6.27 -10.96 2.81
N SER A 53 6.42 -10.54 1.55
CA SER A 53 6.88 -9.20 1.19
C SER A 53 5.88 -8.11 1.57
N ILE A 54 4.59 -8.32 1.37
CA ILE A 54 3.53 -7.38 1.79
C ILE A 54 3.50 -7.25 3.32
N HIS A 55 3.58 -8.35 4.05
CA HIS A 55 3.60 -8.30 5.51
C HIS A 55 4.79 -7.50 6.04
N PHE A 56 5.98 -7.71 5.48
CA PHE A 56 7.17 -6.93 5.83
C PHE A 56 6.99 -5.44 5.49
N LEU A 57 6.45 -5.14 4.30
CA LEU A 57 6.15 -3.77 3.89
C LEU A 57 5.16 -3.11 4.87
N LEU A 58 4.09 -3.81 5.25
CA LEU A 58 3.10 -3.31 6.21
C LEU A 58 3.70 -3.07 7.59
N LYS A 59 4.63 -3.92 8.04
CA LYS A 59 5.37 -3.66 9.27
C LYS A 59 6.13 -2.34 9.20
N CYS A 60 6.91 -2.11 8.14
CA CYS A 60 7.63 -0.85 7.94
C CYS A 60 6.68 0.36 7.89
N ILE A 61 5.55 0.24 7.19
CA ILE A 61 4.54 1.29 7.09
C ILE A 61 3.96 1.63 8.47
N ASN A 62 3.65 0.61 9.28
CA ASN A 62 3.09 0.80 10.61
C ASN A 62 4.11 1.34 11.63
N ASP A 63 5.41 1.26 11.34
CA ASP A 63 6.47 1.86 12.16
C ASP A 63 6.71 3.36 11.81
N ILE A 64 6.13 3.87 10.69
CA ILE A 64 6.34 5.24 10.21
C ILE A 64 5.05 6.05 10.36
N ASP A 65 5.05 7.03 11.25
CA ASP A 65 3.86 7.84 11.56
C ASP A 65 3.27 8.59 10.35
N ALA A 66 4.12 9.06 9.44
CA ALA A 66 3.65 9.76 8.24
C ALA A 66 2.74 8.90 7.35
N PHE A 67 2.96 7.58 7.28
CA PHE A 67 2.07 6.67 6.54
C PHE A 67 0.71 6.46 7.21
N LYS A 68 0.55 6.87 8.47
CA LYS A 68 -0.71 6.74 9.22
C LYS A 68 -1.63 7.96 9.10
N LEU A 69 -1.16 9.04 8.50
CA LEU A 69 -1.93 10.28 8.35
C LEU A 69 -2.88 10.19 7.14
N ARG A 70 -4.10 10.71 7.32
CA ARG A 70 -5.11 10.81 6.24
C ARG A 70 -5.87 12.12 6.36
N ILE A 71 -6.38 12.60 5.23
CA ILE A 71 -7.31 13.72 5.15
C ILE A 71 -8.73 13.18 5.17
N GLU A 72 -9.54 13.65 6.13
CA GLU A 72 -10.97 13.33 6.24
C GLU A 72 -11.78 14.62 6.40
N GLY A 73 -12.38 15.06 5.29
CA GLY A 73 -12.99 16.38 5.23
C GLY A 73 -11.94 17.48 5.47
N GLU A 74 -12.18 18.31 6.48
CA GLU A 74 -11.25 19.39 6.87
C GLU A 74 -10.20 18.95 7.91
N ASN A 75 -10.23 17.70 8.35
CA ASN A 75 -9.38 17.19 9.41
C ASN A 75 -8.23 16.36 8.86
N VAL A 76 -7.10 16.44 9.54
CA VAL A 76 -6.03 15.44 9.42
C VAL A 76 -6.20 14.45 10.58
N VAL A 77 -6.25 13.16 10.25
CA VAL A 77 -6.38 12.09 11.23
C VAL A 77 -5.18 11.15 11.16
N LYS A 78 -4.74 10.64 12.31
CA LYS A 78 -3.72 9.61 12.43
C LYS A 78 -4.40 8.31 12.85
N TYR A 79 -4.24 7.27 12.04
CA TYR A 79 -4.71 5.92 12.36
C TYR A 79 -3.66 5.17 13.20
N ASP A 80 -4.12 4.34 14.13
CA ASP A 80 -3.22 3.50 14.95
C ASP A 80 -2.59 2.38 14.11
N LYS A 81 -3.38 1.83 13.17
CA LYS A 81 -3.00 0.70 12.32
C LYS A 81 -3.35 0.97 10.86
N ILE A 82 -2.43 0.65 9.98
CA ILE A 82 -2.61 0.70 8.52
C ILE A 82 -2.66 -0.71 7.96
N ASN A 83 -3.68 -0.95 7.15
CA ASN A 83 -3.93 -2.17 6.40
C ASN A 83 -3.47 -2.02 4.94
N ILE A 84 -3.81 -2.97 4.07
CA ILE A 84 -3.47 -2.88 2.66
C ILE A 84 -4.61 -3.38 1.78
N SER A 85 -4.84 -2.70 0.66
CA SER A 85 -5.79 -3.13 -0.38
C SER A 85 -5.03 -3.45 -1.67
N PRO A 86 -4.64 -4.71 -1.87
CA PRO A 86 -3.99 -5.12 -3.10
C PRO A 86 -5.00 -5.40 -4.22
N THR A 87 -4.54 -5.23 -5.47
CA THR A 87 -5.20 -5.79 -6.63
C THR A 87 -4.84 -7.28 -6.76
N ILE A 88 -5.85 -8.13 -6.97
CA ILE A 88 -5.68 -9.57 -7.20
C ILE A 88 -6.15 -9.90 -8.61
N GLY A 89 -5.24 -10.38 -9.45
CA GLY A 89 -5.51 -10.80 -10.81
C GLY A 89 -6.30 -12.12 -10.87
N ARG A 90 -7.06 -12.28 -11.95
CA ARG A 90 -7.82 -13.49 -12.30
C ARG A 90 -7.31 -14.10 -13.60
N GLU A 91 -7.71 -15.33 -13.88
CA GLU A 91 -7.32 -16.06 -15.09
C GLU A 91 -7.86 -15.43 -16.37
N ASP A 92 -9.00 -14.75 -16.28
CA ASP A 92 -9.64 -14.04 -17.40
C ASP A 92 -8.96 -12.71 -17.77
N GLY A 93 -7.82 -12.37 -17.11
CA GLY A 93 -7.08 -11.12 -17.32
C GLY A 93 -7.65 -9.91 -16.58
N THR A 94 -8.77 -10.07 -15.85
CA THR A 94 -9.31 -9.01 -15.00
C THR A 94 -8.65 -9.03 -13.61
N PHE A 95 -8.99 -8.04 -12.78
CA PHE A 95 -8.59 -8.01 -11.37
C PHE A 95 -9.74 -7.51 -10.49
N GLY A 96 -9.62 -7.76 -9.20
CA GLY A 96 -10.48 -7.18 -8.18
C GLY A 96 -9.67 -6.66 -6.99
N PHE A 97 -10.33 -5.90 -6.13
CA PHE A 97 -9.72 -5.35 -4.92
C PHE A 97 -9.94 -6.31 -3.74
N ALA A 98 -8.85 -6.65 -3.08
CA ALA A 98 -8.85 -7.35 -1.80
C ALA A 98 -8.58 -6.36 -0.66
N PHE A 99 -8.80 -6.83 0.57
CA PHE A 99 -8.44 -6.11 1.78
C PHE A 99 -7.72 -7.07 2.73
N PHE A 100 -6.43 -6.81 2.99
CA PHE A 100 -5.68 -7.60 3.96
C PHE A 100 -5.51 -6.79 5.24
N GLU A 101 -6.10 -7.29 6.30
CA GLU A 101 -5.92 -6.70 7.62
C GLU A 101 -4.53 -7.00 8.16
N TYR A 102 -3.83 -5.95 8.61
CA TYR A 102 -2.50 -6.11 9.21
C TYR A 102 -2.58 -6.79 10.58
N SER A 103 -1.75 -7.79 10.77
CA SER A 103 -1.44 -8.42 12.05
C SER A 103 0.09 -8.48 12.19
N THR A 104 0.61 -8.32 13.40
CA THR A 104 2.03 -8.56 13.69
C THR A 104 2.42 -10.02 13.55
N ASP A 105 1.46 -10.94 13.78
CA ASP A 105 1.61 -12.37 13.51
C ASP A 105 1.40 -12.65 12.03
N PHE A 106 2.45 -13.15 11.37
CA PHE A 106 2.41 -13.47 9.95
C PHE A 106 1.41 -14.57 9.60
N ASN A 107 1.22 -15.59 10.46
CA ASN A 107 0.30 -16.68 10.14
C ASN A 107 -1.16 -16.19 10.16
N ILE A 108 -1.52 -15.33 11.11
CA ILE A 108 -2.84 -14.70 11.17
C ILE A 108 -3.04 -13.82 9.93
N PHE A 109 -2.05 -12.99 9.59
CA PHE A 109 -2.08 -12.15 8.39
C PHE A 109 -2.27 -13.00 7.13
N MET A 110 -1.49 -14.07 6.97
CA MET A 110 -1.54 -14.95 5.81
C MET A 110 -2.91 -15.61 5.65
N GLN A 111 -3.48 -16.17 6.73
CA GLN A 111 -4.80 -16.78 6.69
C GLN A 111 -5.90 -15.81 6.25
N ASN A 112 -5.87 -14.58 6.75
CA ASN A 112 -6.82 -13.54 6.36
C ASN A 112 -6.63 -13.11 4.90
N ALA A 113 -5.38 -12.96 4.46
CA ALA A 113 -5.06 -12.61 3.07
C ALA A 113 -5.49 -13.71 2.09
N GLU A 114 -5.27 -14.98 2.40
CA GLU A 114 -5.69 -16.10 1.56
C GLU A 114 -7.22 -16.17 1.40
N LYS A 115 -8.00 -15.92 2.46
CA LYS A 115 -9.46 -15.82 2.37
C LYS A 115 -9.89 -14.73 1.38
N GLU A 116 -9.28 -13.55 1.47
CA GLU A 116 -9.57 -12.43 0.59
C GLU A 116 -9.13 -12.68 -0.86
N ILE A 117 -7.96 -13.31 -1.07
CA ILE A 117 -7.52 -13.74 -2.41
C ILE A 117 -8.55 -14.68 -3.03
N ASN A 118 -9.01 -15.69 -2.27
CA ASN A 118 -10.01 -16.65 -2.74
C ASN A 118 -11.35 -15.96 -3.01
N ARG A 119 -11.77 -15.01 -2.16
CA ARG A 119 -12.99 -14.21 -2.40
C ARG A 119 -12.90 -13.47 -3.74
N VAL A 120 -11.80 -12.78 -4.01
CA VAL A 120 -11.61 -12.01 -5.25
C VAL A 120 -11.52 -12.94 -6.47
N LYS A 121 -10.79 -14.05 -6.38
CA LYS A 121 -10.66 -15.00 -7.49
C LYS A 121 -11.99 -15.64 -7.88
N ASN A 122 -12.89 -15.86 -6.93
CA ASN A 122 -14.20 -16.46 -7.14
C ASN A 122 -15.32 -15.42 -7.36
N SER A 123 -15.01 -14.15 -7.54
CA SER A 123 -15.96 -13.06 -7.79
C SER A 123 -15.76 -12.45 -9.17
N THR A 124 -16.67 -11.57 -9.56
CA THR A 124 -16.62 -10.81 -10.82
C THR A 124 -16.47 -9.30 -10.54
N GLY A 125 -16.20 -8.53 -11.59
CA GLY A 125 -16.05 -7.07 -11.50
C GLY A 125 -14.90 -6.66 -10.58
N LEU A 126 -15.04 -5.54 -9.89
CA LEU A 126 -13.99 -4.99 -9.01
C LEU A 126 -13.97 -5.61 -7.61
N SER A 127 -14.87 -6.54 -7.30
CA SER A 127 -14.94 -7.26 -6.00
C SER A 127 -15.11 -6.34 -4.80
N PHE A 128 -15.89 -5.26 -4.92
CA PHE A 128 -16.15 -4.35 -3.82
C PHE A 128 -16.74 -5.08 -2.60
N SER A 129 -16.40 -4.60 -1.42
CA SER A 129 -16.82 -5.15 -0.13
C SER A 129 -17.08 -4.01 0.87
N GLU A 130 -17.47 -4.34 2.07
CA GLU A 130 -17.60 -3.39 3.19
C GLU A 130 -16.30 -2.63 3.50
N ASN A 131 -15.15 -3.19 3.12
CA ASN A 131 -13.85 -2.57 3.28
C ASN A 131 -13.51 -1.59 2.14
N THR A 132 -14.34 -1.52 1.09
CA THR A 132 -14.15 -0.58 -0.01
C THR A 132 -14.36 0.84 0.48
N GLY A 133 -13.43 1.74 0.14
CA GLY A 133 -13.50 3.13 0.58
C GLY A 133 -12.90 3.41 1.96
N ARG A 134 -12.41 2.40 2.68
CA ARG A 134 -11.62 2.63 3.90
C ARG A 134 -10.40 3.47 3.60
N LYS A 135 -9.99 4.30 4.57
CA LYS A 135 -8.80 5.17 4.45
C LYS A 135 -7.61 4.67 5.28
N ASP A 136 -7.83 3.78 6.24
CA ASP A 136 -6.79 3.18 7.08
C ASP A 136 -6.02 2.06 6.36
N LEU A 137 -5.64 2.32 5.11
CA LEU A 137 -4.93 1.36 4.29
C LEU A 137 -3.94 2.04 3.32
N ILE A 138 -3.11 1.22 2.68
CA ILE A 138 -2.33 1.55 1.49
C ILE A 138 -2.99 0.85 0.30
N ARG A 139 -3.15 1.53 -0.83
CA ARG A 139 -3.48 0.88 -2.10
C ARG A 139 -2.23 0.27 -2.70
N TYR A 140 -2.32 -0.98 -3.11
CA TYR A 140 -1.14 -1.73 -3.53
C TYR A 140 -1.37 -2.47 -4.85
N SER A 141 -0.34 -2.48 -5.69
CA SER A 141 -0.30 -3.28 -6.92
C SER A 141 1.04 -4.00 -7.05
N ALA A 142 1.00 -5.31 -7.31
CA ALA A 142 2.18 -6.06 -7.71
C ALA A 142 2.17 -6.27 -9.22
N LEU A 143 3.28 -5.91 -9.90
CA LEU A 143 3.49 -6.02 -11.34
C LEU A 143 4.68 -6.95 -11.62
N PRO A 144 4.54 -8.27 -11.34
CA PRO A 144 5.67 -9.20 -11.36
C PRO A 144 6.20 -9.50 -12.77
N TRP A 145 5.55 -9.00 -13.80
CA TRP A 145 5.89 -9.30 -15.19
C TRP A 145 7.05 -8.46 -15.73
N PHE A 146 7.21 -7.23 -15.22
CA PHE A 146 8.25 -6.32 -15.67
C PHE A 146 8.83 -5.46 -14.55
N ALA A 147 10.09 -5.06 -14.72
CA ALA A 147 10.71 -4.03 -13.91
C ALA A 147 10.34 -2.65 -14.47
N PHE A 148 10.23 -1.68 -13.59
CA PHE A 148 9.99 -0.28 -13.97
C PHE A 148 10.99 0.64 -13.26
N SER A 149 11.36 1.72 -13.91
CA SER A 149 12.19 2.80 -13.35
C SER A 149 11.35 4.02 -12.95
N ASP A 150 10.11 4.07 -13.41
CA ASP A 150 9.12 5.09 -13.07
C ASP A 150 7.71 4.54 -13.20
N MET A 151 6.76 5.06 -12.41
CA MET A 151 5.37 4.69 -12.46
C MET A 151 4.47 5.83 -11.98
N LYS A 152 3.45 6.15 -12.77
CA LYS A 152 2.34 7.00 -12.33
C LYS A 152 1.15 6.14 -11.94
N HIS A 153 0.63 6.35 -10.73
CA HIS A 153 -0.62 5.74 -10.28
C HIS A 153 -1.83 6.55 -10.77
N ALA A 154 -2.97 5.88 -10.91
CA ALA A 154 -4.24 6.57 -11.07
C ALA A 154 -4.62 7.26 -9.75
N ASP A 155 -4.97 8.53 -9.82
CA ASP A 155 -5.31 9.35 -8.66
C ASP A 155 -6.75 9.88 -8.74
N SER A 156 -7.40 9.97 -7.59
CA SER A 156 -8.74 10.54 -7.44
C SER A 156 -8.63 11.95 -6.88
N ILE A 157 -8.04 12.85 -7.68
CA ILE A 157 -7.65 14.19 -7.26
C ILE A 157 -8.86 15.01 -6.74
N ARG A 158 -10.01 14.90 -7.41
CA ARG A 158 -11.21 15.68 -7.09
C ARG A 158 -11.94 15.23 -5.82
N THR A 159 -11.59 14.11 -5.24
CA THR A 159 -12.29 13.52 -4.09
C THR A 159 -11.62 13.81 -2.75
N GLY A 160 -10.52 14.59 -2.74
CA GLY A 160 -9.73 14.82 -1.52
C GLY A 160 -9.11 13.53 -0.97
N ASP A 161 -8.77 12.59 -1.86
CA ASP A 161 -8.10 11.35 -1.49
C ASP A 161 -6.66 11.63 -1.02
N SER A 162 -6.27 10.99 0.06
CA SER A 162 -4.92 11.09 0.62
C SER A 162 -4.32 9.72 0.92
N VAL A 163 -4.97 8.65 0.45
CA VAL A 163 -4.50 7.28 0.67
C VAL A 163 -3.25 7.02 -0.18
N PRO A 164 -2.10 6.71 0.43
CA PRO A 164 -0.89 6.41 -0.31
C PRO A 164 -1.06 5.17 -1.19
N LYS A 165 -0.32 5.16 -2.31
CA LYS A 165 -0.28 4.06 -3.26
C LYS A 165 1.13 3.53 -3.35
N ILE A 166 1.27 2.21 -3.35
CA ILE A 166 2.56 1.54 -3.50
C ILE A 166 2.42 0.49 -4.59
N SER A 167 3.37 0.45 -5.50
CA SER A 167 3.49 -0.63 -6.47
C SER A 167 4.87 -1.25 -6.42
N THR A 168 4.92 -2.57 -6.62
CA THR A 168 6.18 -3.31 -6.75
C THR A 168 6.26 -3.96 -8.11
N GLY A 169 7.46 -3.96 -8.68
CA GLY A 169 7.75 -4.57 -9.97
C GLY A 169 8.24 -6.01 -9.89
N LYS A 170 8.80 -6.48 -10.98
CA LYS A 170 9.47 -7.77 -11.07
C LYS A 170 10.70 -7.80 -10.16
N LEU A 171 10.82 -8.85 -9.34
CA LEU A 171 12.01 -9.11 -8.58
C LEU A 171 13.16 -9.47 -9.54
N ILE A 172 14.28 -8.75 -9.47
CA ILE A 172 15.42 -8.89 -10.34
C ILE A 172 16.55 -9.53 -9.54
N GLN A 173 17.07 -10.65 -10.03
CA GLN A 173 18.26 -11.26 -9.46
C GLN A 173 19.51 -10.74 -10.17
N GLU A 174 20.40 -10.13 -9.41
CA GLU A 174 21.73 -9.68 -9.87
C GLU A 174 22.79 -10.31 -8.98
N LYS A 175 23.51 -11.28 -9.52
CA LYS A 175 24.48 -12.07 -8.74
C LYS A 175 23.80 -12.76 -7.55
N LYS A 176 24.13 -12.33 -6.33
CA LYS A 176 23.57 -12.85 -5.07
C LYS A 176 22.50 -11.95 -4.46
N LYS A 177 22.11 -10.87 -5.15
CA LYS A 177 21.11 -9.91 -4.69
C LYS A 177 19.79 -10.08 -5.42
N TYR A 178 18.71 -9.83 -4.71
CA TYR A 178 17.34 -9.78 -5.22
C TYR A 178 16.81 -8.37 -5.03
N ASN A 179 16.71 -7.64 -6.11
CA ASN A 179 16.33 -6.23 -6.14
C ASN A 179 14.87 -6.10 -6.56
N LEU A 180 14.08 -5.32 -5.81
CA LEU A 180 12.67 -5.09 -6.07
C LEU A 180 12.42 -3.61 -6.40
N PRO A 181 11.94 -3.27 -7.62
CA PRO A 181 11.47 -1.94 -7.92
C PRO A 181 10.24 -1.62 -7.08
N ILE A 182 10.22 -0.44 -6.45
CA ILE A 182 9.11 0.06 -5.64
C ILE A 182 8.80 1.49 -6.07
N SER A 183 7.53 1.77 -6.32
CA SER A 183 7.01 3.11 -6.52
C SER A 183 6.05 3.46 -5.40
N ILE A 184 6.22 4.62 -4.80
CA ILE A 184 5.37 5.16 -3.72
C ILE A 184 4.82 6.50 -4.20
N SER A 185 3.51 6.67 -4.08
CA SER A 185 2.82 7.93 -4.32
C SER A 185 2.05 8.32 -3.06
N ALA A 186 2.21 9.56 -2.61
CA ALA A 186 1.60 10.06 -1.38
C ALA A 186 1.20 11.54 -1.52
N HIS A 187 0.20 11.96 -0.75
CA HIS A 187 -0.19 13.36 -0.64
C HIS A 187 0.93 14.17 0.02
N HIS A 188 1.29 15.32 -0.54
CA HIS A 188 2.45 16.09 -0.10
C HIS A 188 2.21 16.91 1.19
N GLY A 189 0.95 17.27 1.45
CA GLY A 189 0.51 18.05 2.60
C GLY A 189 0.53 17.33 3.95
#